data_b50b7bed0a273a857088326568d255ee
#
_entry.id   b50b7bed0a273a857088326568d255ee
#
_cell.length_a   1.000
_cell.length_b   1.000
_cell.length_c   1.000
_cell.angle_alpha   90.00
_cell.angle_beta   90.00
_cell.angle_gamma   90.00
#
_symmetry.space_group_name_H-M   'P 1'
#
loop_
_entity.id
_entity.type
_entity.pdbx_description
1 polymer ?
#
loop_
_entity_poly.entity_id
_entity_poly.type
_entity_poly.pdbx_seq_one_letter_code
_entity_poly.pdbx_strand_id
1 'polypeptide(L)'
;VYVTDSVEGIVPDFLTLLHGVIDSPDIPLNVSRSYLQSDSNVKKISTYITKKVSDRLQSIFKNDRKQFEEKWNDLKIFINYGMLTQEDFYDKAQKFALFTDTNDKHYTFEEYQTLIKDNQTDKDGNLIYLYANNKDEQYSYIEAATNKGYNVLLMDGQLDVAMVSMLEQKLEKSRFTRVDSDVVDNLIVKEDKKGETLEANKQDAI
;
A
#
# COMPACT_ATOMS: atom_id res chain seq x y z
N VAL A 1 30.42 -3.48 -31.35
CA VAL A 1 29.22 -3.52 -30.48
C VAL A 1 29.46 -4.55 -29.39
N TYR A 2 29.43 -4.15 -28.16
CA TYR A 2 29.54 -5.07 -27.03
C TYR A 2 28.13 -5.43 -26.56
N VAL A 3 27.83 -6.69 -26.37
CA VAL A 3 26.53 -7.19 -25.91
C VAL A 3 26.74 -7.96 -24.60
N THR A 4 25.98 -7.67 -23.57
CA THR A 4 26.01 -8.38 -22.30
C THR A 4 24.58 -8.64 -21.81
N ASP A 5 24.38 -9.76 -21.13
CA ASP A 5 23.14 -10.11 -20.42
C ASP A 5 23.20 -9.80 -18.90
N SER A 6 24.36 -9.36 -18.43
CA SER A 6 24.60 -9.00 -17.01
C SER A 6 24.58 -7.50 -16.81
N VAL A 7 23.41 -6.94 -16.46
CA VAL A 7 23.20 -5.49 -16.28
C VAL A 7 22.68 -5.16 -14.86
N GLU A 8 23.27 -5.77 -13.85
CA GLU A 8 22.91 -5.51 -12.46
C GLU A 8 23.04 -4.00 -12.12
N GLY A 9 22.03 -3.44 -11.46
CA GLY A 9 21.99 -2.05 -11.02
C GLY A 9 21.53 -1.02 -12.07
N ILE A 10 21.38 -1.41 -13.34
CA ILE A 10 20.86 -0.52 -14.39
C ILE A 10 19.33 -0.52 -14.36
N VAL A 11 18.71 -1.69 -14.25
CA VAL A 11 17.28 -1.82 -14.07
C VAL A 11 16.98 -1.93 -12.58
N PRO A 12 16.09 -1.11 -12.02
CA PRO A 12 15.67 -1.23 -10.62
C PRO A 12 15.16 -2.63 -10.29
N ASP A 13 15.49 -3.15 -9.10
CA ASP A 13 15.17 -4.53 -8.70
C ASP A 13 13.68 -4.85 -8.73
N PHE A 14 12.81 -3.90 -8.44
CA PHE A 14 11.36 -4.10 -8.50
C PHE A 14 10.84 -4.31 -9.94
N LEU A 15 11.66 -4.02 -10.95
CA LEU A 15 11.35 -4.21 -12.37
C LEU A 15 11.95 -5.50 -12.96
N THR A 16 12.41 -6.44 -12.13
CA THR A 16 13.04 -7.71 -12.57
C THR A 16 12.15 -8.56 -13.47
N LEU A 17 10.84 -8.37 -13.44
CA LEU A 17 9.90 -9.06 -14.34
C LEU A 17 9.85 -8.45 -15.74
N LEU A 18 10.44 -7.29 -15.96
CA LEU A 18 10.51 -6.67 -17.28
C LEU A 18 11.65 -7.30 -18.11
N HIS A 19 11.31 -7.72 -19.28
CA HIS A 19 12.28 -8.17 -20.30
C HIS A 19 12.42 -7.11 -21.38
N GLY A 20 13.65 -6.83 -21.79
CA GLY A 20 13.90 -5.83 -22.82
C GLY A 20 15.38 -5.72 -23.20
N VAL A 21 15.68 -4.76 -24.06
CA VAL A 21 17.03 -4.44 -24.50
C VAL A 21 17.28 -2.95 -24.24
N ILE A 22 18.44 -2.65 -23.68
CA ILE A 22 18.91 -1.28 -23.46
C ILE A 22 20.13 -1.09 -24.38
N ASP A 23 20.07 -0.06 -25.22
CA ASP A 23 21.18 0.41 -26.01
C ASP A 23 21.59 1.81 -25.49
N SER A 24 22.83 1.94 -25.02
CA SER A 24 23.34 3.20 -24.50
C SER A 24 24.83 3.32 -24.74
N PRO A 25 25.28 4.41 -25.41
CA PRO A 25 26.70 4.71 -25.58
C PRO A 25 27.35 5.18 -24.25
N ASP A 26 26.56 5.57 -23.26
CA ASP A 26 27.03 6.19 -22.02
C ASP A 26 27.24 5.18 -20.88
N ILE A 27 26.93 3.90 -21.10
CA ILE A 27 27.19 2.85 -20.12
C ILE A 27 28.66 2.43 -20.25
N PRO A 28 29.50 2.66 -19.21
CA PRO A 28 30.88 2.26 -19.26
C PRO A 28 31.02 0.74 -19.33
N LEU A 29 31.75 0.27 -20.31
CA LEU A 29 32.06 -1.15 -20.54
C LEU A 29 33.16 -1.64 -19.58
N ASN A 30 32.88 -1.66 -18.28
CA ASN A 30 33.85 -2.17 -17.33
C ASN A 30 33.47 -3.59 -16.87
N VAL A 31 34.45 -4.48 -16.96
CA VAL A 31 34.35 -5.92 -16.71
C VAL A 31 34.09 -6.26 -15.22
N SER A 32 34.14 -5.29 -14.32
CA SER A 32 33.96 -5.48 -12.89
C SER A 32 32.56 -5.05 -12.43
N ARG A 33 31.73 -6.00 -11.98
CA ARG A 33 30.39 -5.80 -11.49
C ARG A 33 30.25 -4.73 -10.40
N SER A 34 31.25 -4.56 -9.55
CA SER A 34 31.29 -3.57 -8.46
C SER A 34 31.44 -2.12 -8.93
N TYR A 35 31.88 -1.90 -10.15
CA TYR A 35 32.12 -0.56 -10.68
C TYR A 35 30.86 0.06 -11.31
N LEU A 36 29.94 -0.74 -11.82
CA LEU A 36 28.70 -0.26 -12.45
C LEU A 36 27.74 0.37 -11.45
N GLN A 37 27.68 -0.14 -10.23
CA GLN A 37 26.76 0.35 -9.19
C GLN A 37 27.12 1.76 -8.67
N SER A 38 28.37 2.17 -8.81
CA SER A 38 28.85 3.50 -8.35
C SER A 38 28.87 4.56 -9.44
N ASP A 39 28.61 4.20 -10.69
CA ASP A 39 28.66 5.15 -11.81
C ASP A 39 27.42 6.05 -11.83
N SER A 40 27.66 7.37 -11.89
CA SER A 40 26.60 8.38 -11.97
C SER A 40 25.69 8.19 -13.20
N ASN A 41 26.20 7.63 -14.29
CA ASN A 41 25.47 7.39 -15.52
C ASN A 41 24.51 6.22 -15.36
N VAL A 42 24.92 5.13 -14.68
CA VAL A 42 24.07 4.00 -14.34
C VAL A 42 22.89 4.46 -13.48
N LYS A 43 23.14 5.28 -12.47
CA LYS A 43 22.10 5.86 -11.62
C LYS A 43 21.12 6.74 -12.40
N LYS A 44 21.61 7.55 -13.34
CA LYS A 44 20.75 8.37 -14.22
C LYS A 44 19.85 7.50 -15.10
N ILE A 45 20.38 6.43 -15.66
CA ILE A 45 19.63 5.50 -16.51
C ILE A 45 18.57 4.78 -15.69
N SER A 46 18.91 4.27 -14.50
CA SER A 46 17.97 3.61 -13.59
C SER A 46 16.82 4.56 -13.20
N THR A 47 17.13 5.80 -12.83
CA THR A 47 16.13 6.84 -12.53
C THR A 47 15.24 7.14 -13.73
N TYR A 48 15.82 7.21 -14.94
CA TYR A 48 15.05 7.43 -16.16
C TYR A 48 14.09 6.27 -16.47
N ILE A 49 14.54 5.02 -16.30
CA ILE A 49 13.71 3.82 -16.47
C ILE A 49 12.54 3.86 -15.48
N THR A 50 12.82 4.09 -14.19
CA THR A 50 11.80 4.21 -13.13
C THR A 50 10.77 5.27 -13.49
N LYS A 51 11.21 6.43 -13.96
CA LYS A 51 10.32 7.50 -14.42
C LYS A 51 9.43 7.05 -15.57
N LYS A 52 9.99 6.45 -16.61
CA LYS A 52 9.23 6.01 -17.79
C LYS A 52 8.21 4.93 -17.49
N VAL A 53 8.57 3.98 -16.61
CA VAL A 53 7.64 2.94 -16.16
C VAL A 53 6.50 3.57 -15.36
N SER A 54 6.80 4.45 -14.41
CA SER A 54 5.80 5.16 -13.62
C SER A 54 4.84 5.98 -14.50
N ASP A 55 5.40 6.74 -15.46
CA ASP A 55 4.61 7.56 -16.39
C ASP A 55 3.68 6.66 -17.26
N ARG A 56 4.18 5.49 -17.67
CA ARG A 56 3.38 4.53 -18.44
C ARG A 56 2.25 3.92 -17.63
N LEU A 57 2.52 3.48 -16.40
CA LEU A 57 1.50 2.94 -15.49
C LEU A 57 0.43 3.99 -15.19
N GLN A 58 0.84 5.23 -14.90
CA GLN A 58 -0.10 6.33 -14.69
C GLN A 58 -0.93 6.64 -15.93
N SER A 59 -0.35 6.55 -17.12
CA SER A 59 -1.06 6.75 -18.39
C SER A 59 -2.12 5.66 -18.60
N ILE A 60 -1.79 4.39 -18.35
CA ILE A 60 -2.76 3.29 -18.45
C ILE A 60 -3.89 3.51 -17.45
N PHE A 61 -3.57 3.81 -16.20
CA PHE A 61 -4.56 4.10 -15.15
C PHE A 61 -5.53 5.23 -15.57
N LYS A 62 -5.01 6.33 -16.13
CA LYS A 62 -5.83 7.47 -16.54
C LYS A 62 -6.69 7.19 -17.78
N ASN A 63 -6.16 6.46 -18.76
CA ASN A 63 -6.82 6.25 -20.04
C ASN A 63 -7.79 5.08 -20.03
N ASP A 64 -7.49 4.03 -19.23
CA ASP A 64 -8.32 2.82 -19.11
C ASP A 64 -8.22 2.26 -17.70
N ARG A 65 -8.88 2.92 -16.76
CA ARG A 65 -8.92 2.54 -15.36
C ARG A 65 -9.43 1.10 -15.17
N LYS A 66 -10.45 0.72 -15.93
CA LYS A 66 -11.04 -0.62 -15.82
C LYS A 66 -10.01 -1.71 -16.16
N GLN A 67 -9.28 -1.55 -17.25
CA GLN A 67 -8.20 -2.47 -17.62
C GLN A 67 -7.10 -2.51 -16.55
N PHE A 68 -6.77 -1.35 -15.95
CA PHE A 68 -5.77 -1.29 -14.89
C PHE A 68 -6.24 -2.05 -13.65
N GLU A 69 -7.49 -1.90 -13.24
CA GLU A 69 -8.09 -2.63 -12.11
C GLU A 69 -8.14 -4.14 -12.36
N GLU A 70 -8.53 -4.57 -13.56
CA GLU A 70 -8.52 -5.99 -13.96
C GLU A 70 -7.11 -6.61 -13.89
N LYS A 71 -6.06 -5.82 -14.13
CA LYS A 71 -4.66 -6.23 -14.05
C LYS A 71 -4.03 -6.00 -12.68
N TRP A 72 -4.75 -5.41 -11.73
CA TRP A 72 -4.17 -4.99 -10.47
C TRP A 72 -3.51 -6.12 -9.69
N ASN A 73 -4.11 -7.29 -9.64
CA ASN A 73 -3.54 -8.44 -8.92
C ASN A 73 -2.17 -8.86 -9.48
N ASP A 74 -1.97 -8.74 -10.79
CA ASP A 74 -0.69 -9.04 -11.43
C ASP A 74 0.33 -7.90 -11.24
N LEU A 75 -0.15 -6.65 -11.15
CA LEU A 75 0.67 -5.46 -11.00
C LEU A 75 1.05 -5.17 -9.55
N LYS A 76 0.18 -5.53 -8.59
CA LYS A 76 0.26 -5.16 -7.18
C LYS A 76 1.64 -5.48 -6.58
N ILE A 77 2.17 -6.66 -6.83
CA ILE A 77 3.39 -7.11 -6.15
C ILE A 77 4.60 -6.24 -6.49
N PHE A 78 4.82 -5.94 -7.76
CA PHE A 78 5.99 -5.12 -8.13
C PHE A 78 5.76 -3.62 -7.91
N ILE A 79 4.52 -3.12 -8.02
CA ILE A 79 4.21 -1.74 -7.64
C ILE A 79 4.46 -1.55 -6.14
N ASN A 80 3.95 -2.43 -5.29
CA ASN A 80 4.19 -2.37 -3.85
C ASN A 80 5.67 -2.51 -3.51
N TYR A 81 6.38 -3.43 -4.17
CA TYR A 81 7.83 -3.58 -3.97
C TYR A 81 8.60 -2.32 -4.38
N GLY A 82 8.23 -1.73 -5.50
CA GLY A 82 8.81 -0.45 -5.94
C GLY A 82 8.54 0.68 -4.94
N MET A 83 7.33 0.78 -4.40
CA MET A 83 6.97 1.78 -3.38
C MET A 83 7.74 1.59 -2.08
N LEU A 84 8.01 0.35 -1.68
CA LEU A 84 8.77 0.02 -0.47
C LEU A 84 10.27 0.31 -0.61
N THR A 85 10.82 0.23 -1.81
CA THR A 85 12.27 0.25 -2.03
C THR A 85 12.78 1.52 -2.70
N GLN A 86 11.90 2.31 -3.34
CA GLN A 86 12.27 3.47 -4.14
C GLN A 86 11.36 4.67 -3.83
N GLU A 87 11.90 5.66 -3.12
CA GLU A 87 11.16 6.89 -2.74
C GLU A 87 10.59 7.62 -3.96
N ASP A 88 11.42 7.83 -4.99
CA ASP A 88 11.00 8.51 -6.23
C ASP A 88 9.86 7.77 -6.95
N PHE A 89 9.80 6.44 -6.80
CA PHE A 89 8.71 5.64 -7.34
C PHE A 89 7.45 5.76 -6.48
N TYR A 90 7.58 5.75 -5.15
CA TYR A 90 6.47 5.97 -4.22
C TYR A 90 5.73 7.26 -4.54
N ASP A 91 6.44 8.37 -4.68
CA ASP A 91 5.86 9.70 -4.94
C ASP A 91 4.98 9.74 -6.19
N LYS A 92 5.28 8.90 -7.15
CA LYS A 92 4.48 8.77 -8.38
C LYS A 92 3.39 7.71 -8.25
N ALA A 93 3.73 6.56 -7.70
CA ALA A 93 2.86 5.39 -7.63
C ALA A 93 1.66 5.60 -6.71
N GLN A 94 1.77 6.41 -5.64
CA GLN A 94 0.64 6.76 -4.77
C GLN A 94 -0.57 7.34 -5.50
N LYS A 95 -0.38 7.86 -6.73
CA LYS A 95 -1.46 8.43 -7.55
C LYS A 95 -2.27 7.40 -8.33
N PHE A 96 -1.76 6.17 -8.47
CA PHE A 96 -2.39 5.09 -9.21
C PHE A 96 -2.35 3.74 -8.51
N ALA A 97 -1.59 3.60 -7.43
CA ALA A 97 -1.64 2.41 -6.59
C ALA A 97 -3.03 2.26 -5.96
N LEU A 98 -3.50 1.02 -5.86
CA LEU A 98 -4.86 0.74 -5.43
C LEU A 98 -4.90 -0.03 -4.12
N PHE A 99 -5.88 0.32 -3.29
CA PHE A 99 -6.42 -0.58 -2.27
C PHE A 99 -7.52 -1.44 -2.88
N THR A 100 -7.67 -2.65 -2.38
CA THR A 100 -8.80 -3.53 -2.68
C THR A 100 -9.56 -3.79 -1.39
N ASP A 101 -10.89 -3.63 -1.40
CA ASP A 101 -11.71 -3.96 -0.24
C ASP A 101 -12.18 -5.44 -0.27
N THR A 102 -12.85 -5.86 0.79
CA THR A 102 -13.37 -7.23 0.90
C THR A 102 -14.52 -7.55 -0.07
N ASN A 103 -15.01 -6.56 -0.83
CA ASN A 103 -15.98 -6.71 -1.91
C ASN A 103 -15.34 -6.62 -3.30
N ASP A 104 -14.02 -6.75 -3.38
CA ASP A 104 -13.23 -6.69 -4.62
C ASP A 104 -13.33 -5.34 -5.37
N LYS A 105 -13.67 -4.26 -4.66
CA LYS A 105 -13.64 -2.91 -5.21
C LYS A 105 -12.26 -2.29 -5.02
N HIS A 106 -11.86 -1.52 -6.03
CA HIS A 106 -10.57 -0.87 -6.08
C HIS A 106 -10.69 0.64 -5.86
N TYR A 107 -9.77 1.20 -5.09
CA TYR A 107 -9.71 2.61 -4.75
C TYR A 107 -8.27 3.11 -4.79
N THR A 108 -8.04 4.32 -5.31
CA THR A 108 -6.78 5.01 -5.01
C THR A 108 -6.71 5.35 -3.52
N PHE A 109 -5.54 5.74 -3.04
CA PHE A 109 -5.39 6.14 -1.63
C PHE A 109 -6.29 7.32 -1.28
N GLU A 110 -6.37 8.33 -2.16
CA GLU A 110 -7.23 9.51 -1.97
C GLU A 110 -8.73 9.16 -1.99
N GLU A 111 -9.15 8.31 -2.94
CA GLU A 111 -10.55 7.83 -3.01
C GLU A 111 -10.94 7.07 -1.75
N TYR A 112 -10.05 6.22 -1.25
CA TYR A 112 -10.32 5.44 -0.04
C TYR A 112 -10.38 6.32 1.20
N GLN A 113 -9.48 7.29 1.35
CA GLN A 113 -9.54 8.28 2.42
C GLN A 113 -10.87 9.03 2.42
N THR A 114 -11.32 9.45 1.24
CA THR A 114 -12.62 10.14 1.09
C THR A 114 -13.78 9.24 1.48
N LEU A 115 -13.73 7.97 1.09
CA LEU A 115 -14.77 6.98 1.39
C LEU A 115 -14.95 6.76 2.90
N ILE A 116 -13.84 6.60 3.63
CA ILE A 116 -13.89 6.22 5.05
C ILE A 116 -13.97 7.41 6.02
N LYS A 117 -13.71 8.63 5.56
CA LYS A 117 -13.53 9.82 6.39
C LYS A 117 -14.66 10.04 7.42
N ASP A 118 -15.90 9.90 6.99
CA ASP A 118 -17.05 10.23 7.85
C ASP A 118 -17.33 9.14 8.88
N ASN A 119 -17.07 7.88 8.54
CA ASN A 119 -17.41 6.74 9.39
C ASN A 119 -16.23 6.17 10.19
N GLN A 120 -15.01 6.32 9.69
CA GLN A 120 -13.82 5.67 10.22
C GLN A 120 -12.78 6.68 10.76
N THR A 121 -13.20 7.84 11.18
CA THR A 121 -12.37 8.79 11.92
C THR A 121 -12.57 8.59 13.42
N ASP A 122 -11.47 8.44 14.17
CA ASP A 122 -11.50 8.32 15.62
C ASP A 122 -11.66 9.68 16.33
N LYS A 123 -11.78 9.67 17.66
CA LYS A 123 -11.90 10.88 18.48
C LYS A 123 -10.72 11.84 18.37
N ASP A 124 -9.55 11.33 18.02
CA ASP A 124 -8.29 12.10 17.89
C ASP A 124 -8.09 12.63 16.46
N GLY A 125 -9.04 12.34 15.56
CA GLY A 125 -9.02 12.77 14.16
C GLY A 125 -8.14 11.90 13.27
N ASN A 126 -7.80 10.67 13.69
CA ASN A 126 -7.10 9.74 12.85
C ASN A 126 -8.07 8.93 11.97
N LEU A 127 -7.72 8.75 10.70
CA LEU A 127 -8.42 7.83 9.82
C LEU A 127 -8.02 6.39 10.15
N ILE A 128 -9.01 5.54 10.41
CA ILE A 128 -8.79 4.14 10.74
C ILE A 128 -9.08 3.26 9.52
N TYR A 129 -8.01 2.72 8.95
CA TYR A 129 -8.05 1.76 7.85
C TYR A 129 -8.24 0.37 8.44
N LEU A 130 -9.48 -0.13 8.44
CA LEU A 130 -9.74 -1.51 8.85
C LEU A 130 -9.28 -2.45 7.75
N TYR A 131 -8.61 -3.54 8.11
CA TYR A 131 -8.18 -4.53 7.14
C TYR A 131 -8.32 -5.96 7.66
N ALA A 132 -8.51 -6.88 6.71
CA ALA A 132 -8.44 -8.31 6.90
C ALA A 132 -7.28 -8.88 6.09
N ASN A 133 -6.59 -9.88 6.61
CA ASN A 133 -5.54 -10.60 5.91
C ASN A 133 -5.97 -12.03 5.49
N ASN A 134 -7.10 -12.48 5.96
CA ASN A 134 -7.75 -13.73 5.54
C ASN A 134 -9.27 -13.54 5.57
N LYS A 135 -9.87 -13.43 4.39
CA LYS A 135 -11.29 -13.15 4.24
C LYS A 135 -12.18 -14.23 4.84
N ASP A 136 -11.79 -15.49 4.71
CA ASP A 136 -12.59 -16.63 5.16
C ASP A 136 -12.53 -16.79 6.69
N GLU A 137 -11.33 -16.74 7.26
CA GLU A 137 -11.13 -16.86 8.70
C GLU A 137 -11.70 -15.66 9.47
N GLN A 138 -11.68 -14.47 8.88
CA GLN A 138 -12.15 -13.24 9.51
C GLN A 138 -13.56 -12.81 9.08
N TYR A 139 -14.30 -13.71 8.43
CA TYR A 139 -15.63 -13.43 7.85
C TYR A 139 -16.59 -12.75 8.85
N SER A 140 -16.73 -13.29 10.05
CA SER A 140 -17.65 -12.74 11.07
C SER A 140 -17.27 -11.33 11.53
N TYR A 141 -15.98 -11.01 11.62
CA TYR A 141 -15.48 -9.68 11.96
C TYR A 141 -15.71 -8.69 10.81
N ILE A 142 -15.48 -9.14 9.57
CA ILE A 142 -15.75 -8.34 8.36
C ILE A 142 -17.24 -8.02 8.27
N GLU A 143 -18.11 -9.01 8.49
CA GLU A 143 -19.56 -8.83 8.48
C GLU A 143 -20.01 -7.84 9.57
N ALA A 144 -19.52 -7.98 10.79
CA ALA A 144 -19.83 -7.06 11.89
C ALA A 144 -19.40 -5.62 11.58
N ALA A 145 -18.21 -5.44 11.01
CA ALA A 145 -17.69 -4.12 10.62
C ALA A 145 -18.54 -3.52 9.48
N THR A 146 -18.87 -4.32 8.47
CA THR A 146 -19.69 -3.91 7.32
C THR A 146 -21.10 -3.52 7.74
N ASN A 147 -21.73 -4.29 8.64
CA ASN A 147 -23.07 -3.99 9.19
C ASN A 147 -23.08 -2.67 9.98
N LYS A 148 -21.92 -2.27 10.53
CA LYS A 148 -21.75 -0.97 11.20
C LYS A 148 -21.46 0.18 10.22
N GLY A 149 -21.42 -0.10 8.92
CA GLY A 149 -21.14 0.87 7.86
C GLY A 149 -19.66 1.15 7.64
N TYR A 150 -18.77 0.28 8.15
CA TYR A 150 -17.34 0.39 7.91
C TYR A 150 -16.95 -0.33 6.61
N ASN A 151 -15.92 0.17 5.95
CA ASN A 151 -15.27 -0.52 4.84
C ASN A 151 -14.01 -1.23 5.36
N VAL A 152 -13.75 -2.44 4.88
CA VAL A 152 -12.62 -3.28 5.28
C VAL A 152 -11.78 -3.59 4.06
N LEU A 153 -10.49 -3.26 4.11
CA LEU A 153 -9.52 -3.61 3.08
C LEU A 153 -9.15 -5.09 3.15
N LEU A 154 -8.85 -5.68 2.01
CA LEU A 154 -8.22 -6.99 1.92
C LEU A 154 -6.72 -6.81 1.73
N MET A 155 -5.94 -7.23 2.72
CA MET A 155 -4.47 -7.13 2.74
C MET A 155 -3.88 -8.53 2.99
N ASP A 156 -4.03 -9.40 2.00
CA ASP A 156 -3.65 -10.81 2.02
C ASP A 156 -2.36 -11.11 1.24
N GLY A 157 -1.73 -10.08 0.68
CA GLY A 157 -0.51 -10.18 -0.09
C GLY A 157 0.75 -10.27 0.78
N GLN A 158 1.81 -10.87 0.24
CA GLN A 158 3.08 -11.08 0.92
C GLN A 158 3.76 -9.78 1.39
N LEU A 159 3.54 -8.67 0.70
CA LEU A 159 4.12 -7.37 1.01
C LEU A 159 3.20 -6.48 1.85
N ASP A 160 1.98 -6.90 2.13
CA ASP A 160 0.96 -6.03 2.73
C ASP A 160 1.32 -5.62 4.17
N VAL A 161 2.00 -6.46 4.94
CA VAL A 161 2.49 -6.08 6.29
C VAL A 161 3.52 -4.95 6.20
N ALA A 162 4.45 -5.03 5.26
CA ALA A 162 5.44 -3.98 5.02
C ALA A 162 4.78 -2.70 4.47
N MET A 163 3.79 -2.86 3.58
CA MET A 163 2.99 -1.74 3.06
C MET A 163 2.23 -1.01 4.17
N VAL A 164 1.58 -1.72 5.09
CA VAL A 164 0.91 -1.13 6.25
C VAL A 164 1.88 -0.27 7.05
N SER A 165 3.04 -0.83 7.42
CA SER A 165 4.05 -0.11 8.22
C SER A 165 4.56 1.14 7.51
N MET A 166 4.78 1.08 6.19
CA MET A 166 5.21 2.24 5.40
C MET A 166 4.10 3.28 5.29
N LEU A 167 2.87 2.86 5.00
CA LEU A 167 1.74 3.77 4.80
C LEU A 167 1.37 4.51 6.08
N GLU A 168 1.46 3.90 7.26
CA GLU A 168 1.27 4.58 8.54
C GLU A 168 2.30 5.70 8.78
N GLN A 169 3.51 5.56 8.24
CA GLN A 169 4.53 6.60 8.32
C GLN A 169 4.33 7.71 7.29
N LYS A 170 3.80 7.38 6.11
CA LYS A 170 3.65 8.29 4.97
C LYS A 170 2.32 9.05 4.97
N LEU A 171 1.25 8.43 5.45
CA LEU A 171 -0.09 9.01 5.48
C LEU A 171 -0.34 9.66 6.84
N GLU A 172 -0.43 10.98 6.83
CA GLU A 172 -0.69 11.75 8.06
C GLU A 172 -2.02 11.31 8.70
N LYS A 173 -2.02 11.22 10.03
CA LYS A 173 -3.21 10.87 10.82
C LYS A 173 -3.94 9.62 10.31
N SER A 174 -3.20 8.62 9.89
CA SER A 174 -3.73 7.35 9.41
C SER A 174 -3.21 6.20 10.26
N ARG A 175 -4.10 5.26 10.60
CA ARG A 175 -3.79 4.03 11.33
C ARG A 175 -4.43 2.85 10.66
N PHE A 176 -3.71 1.75 10.59
CA PHE A 176 -4.21 0.48 10.07
C PHE A 176 -4.54 -0.45 11.23
N THR A 177 -5.79 -0.90 11.30
CA THR A 177 -6.28 -1.76 12.38
C THR A 177 -6.85 -3.04 11.79
N ARG A 178 -6.33 -4.18 12.25
CA ARG A 178 -6.86 -5.47 11.80
C ARG A 178 -8.27 -5.65 12.37
N VAL A 179 -9.19 -6.10 11.52
CA VAL A 179 -10.63 -6.16 11.82
C VAL A 179 -10.98 -7.07 13.00
N ASP A 180 -10.12 -8.06 13.30
CA ASP A 180 -10.27 -9.01 14.41
C ASP A 180 -9.43 -8.66 15.65
N SER A 181 -8.83 -7.48 15.70
CA SER A 181 -7.98 -7.06 16.83
C SER A 181 -8.79 -6.76 18.10
N ASP A 182 -10.09 -6.42 17.95
CA ASP A 182 -11.02 -6.18 19.04
C ASP A 182 -12.47 -6.39 18.55
N VAL A 183 -13.44 -6.29 19.45
CA VAL A 183 -14.85 -6.25 19.08
C VAL A 183 -15.14 -4.99 18.27
N VAL A 184 -16.08 -5.07 17.35
CA VAL A 184 -16.38 -4.01 16.37
C VAL A 184 -16.62 -2.63 17.00
N ASP A 185 -17.19 -2.58 18.21
CA ASP A 185 -17.47 -1.34 18.92
C ASP A 185 -16.21 -0.62 19.44
N ASN A 186 -15.11 -1.34 19.56
CA ASN A 186 -13.83 -0.81 20.04
C ASN A 186 -12.84 -0.50 18.92
N LEU A 187 -13.08 -0.99 17.68
CA LEU A 187 -12.16 -0.80 16.58
C LEU A 187 -11.91 0.67 16.24
N ILE A 188 -12.97 1.51 16.38
CA ILE A 188 -12.88 2.94 16.13
C ILE A 188 -13.50 3.67 17.33
N VAL A 189 -12.67 4.29 18.13
CA VAL A 189 -13.11 5.03 19.33
C VAL A 189 -13.56 6.43 18.90
N LYS A 190 -14.85 6.68 18.87
CA LYS A 190 -15.45 7.97 18.48
C LYS A 190 -15.66 8.92 19.66
N GLU A 191 -15.84 8.38 20.86
CA GLU A 191 -16.04 9.14 22.10
C GLU A 191 -15.26 8.49 23.24
N ASP A 192 -14.85 9.28 24.23
CA ASP A 192 -14.30 8.70 25.45
C ASP A 192 -15.42 7.91 26.14
N LYS A 193 -15.20 6.63 26.43
CA LYS A 193 -16.09 5.85 27.30
C LYS A 193 -16.16 6.60 28.61
N LYS A 194 -17.27 7.30 28.88
CA LYS A 194 -17.58 7.82 30.22
C LYS A 194 -17.50 6.60 31.13
N GLY A 195 -16.58 6.64 32.09
CA GLY A 195 -16.38 5.55 33.02
C GLY A 195 -17.71 5.08 33.57
N GLU A 196 -18.05 3.82 33.39
CA GLU A 196 -19.04 3.16 34.23
C GLU A 196 -18.50 3.23 35.66
N THR A 197 -18.98 4.24 36.38
CA THR A 197 -18.82 4.28 37.82
C THR A 197 -19.63 3.10 38.32
N LEU A 198 -18.95 2.05 38.75
CA LEU A 198 -19.53 1.01 39.57
C LEU A 198 -20.07 1.70 40.83
N GLU A 199 -21.34 2.04 40.81
CA GLU A 199 -22.07 2.33 42.05
C GLU A 199 -22.04 1.03 42.85
N ALA A 200 -21.13 0.99 43.79
CA ALA A 200 -21.13 0.00 44.85
C ALA A 200 -22.41 0.24 45.64
N ASN A 201 -23.41 -0.59 45.40
CA ASN A 201 -24.55 -0.71 46.29
C ASN A 201 -24.04 -1.13 47.68
N LYS A 202 -23.86 -0.15 48.53
CA LYS A 202 -23.94 -0.33 49.98
C LYS A 202 -25.40 -0.55 50.29
N GLN A 203 -25.83 -1.78 50.42
CA GLN A 203 -27.01 -2.09 51.23
C GLN A 203 -26.54 -2.60 52.58
N ASP A 204 -26.91 -1.81 53.53
CA ASP A 204 -26.71 -1.97 54.96
C ASP A 204 -27.21 -3.31 55.46
N ALA A 205 -26.39 -3.98 56.27
CA ALA A 205 -26.84 -4.97 57.22
C ALA A 205 -27.30 -4.26 58.51
N ILE A 206 -28.53 -4.49 58.91
CA ILE A 206 -29.01 -4.43 60.24
C ILE A 206 -29.40 -5.82 60.68
#